data_60f3bf12f0e514e69c68470fc372bacf
#
_entry.id   60f3bf12f0e514e69c68470fc372bacf
#
_cell.length_a   1.000
_cell.length_b   1.000
_cell.length_c   1.000
_cell.angle_alpha   90.00
_cell.angle_beta   90.00
_cell.angle_gamma   90.00
#
_symmetry.space_group_name_H-M   'P 1'
#
loop_
_entity.id
_entity.type
_entity.pdbx_description
1 polymer ?
#
loop_
_entity_poly.entity_id
_entity_poly.type
_entity_poly.pdbx_seq_one_letter_code
_entity_poly.pdbx_strand_id
1 'polypeptide(L)'
;MGLLSGCATPGIRSVNTAPVIAPAAGQTVTLTYWSWLKDLQKVADIWNASHPHIQVETVWIPGGNQGGYQKLYSALAAGGGPDLGQVELRSIPEFMLVNGLVDLARYGANDYAHLYDPTLWGQVSFTGGVYGIPQDSGPMAMFYQPAVLDQVGGTSPGTWDEWAALARELRRKDVYLDCFPLGDASVFTAFAAQAGAAWLRAEDDGWVINMTDDATMKAARFFDQAIDDDLVQTAYGAYSPGWFAAAAKGTIASVVSGSWGDALIEGVSGGSGKWRVAPMPTRGSSGFGSSYLGGSTAAVLANSKHPKEALEFAVWMTTSKEGIDAQISNSGIGWSPSPDFIGTPRQAPSDFFGGQSYSEEIFVPAAQQQNKDWSWWPVTQQSFNILSDGFRKKASGTSLVDSVAAAEQQIMAVFRNKGLSIRKETA
;
A
#
# COMPACT_ATOMS: atom_id res chain seq x y z
N MET A 1 20.94 6.57 -22.83
CA MET A 1 21.56 6.46 -21.50
C MET A 1 20.95 7.55 -20.64
N GLY A 2 19.81 7.25 -20.02
CA GLY A 2 19.16 8.12 -19.05
C GLY A 2 19.59 7.68 -17.66
N LEU A 3 20.33 8.52 -16.98
CA LEU A 3 20.63 8.36 -15.55
C LEU A 3 19.29 8.43 -14.79
N LEU A 4 18.86 7.31 -14.26
CA LEU A 4 17.83 7.27 -13.22
C LEU A 4 18.41 8.02 -12.01
N SER A 5 18.02 9.26 -11.82
CA SER A 5 18.27 10.02 -10.59
C SER A 5 17.52 9.31 -9.47
N GLY A 6 18.19 8.42 -8.76
CA GLY A 6 17.69 7.91 -7.49
C GLY A 6 17.49 9.12 -6.57
N CYS A 7 16.26 9.31 -6.08
CA CYS A 7 15.97 10.35 -5.10
C CYS A 7 16.87 10.17 -3.89
N ALA A 8 17.83 11.06 -3.73
CA ALA A 8 18.62 11.12 -2.50
C ALA A 8 17.67 11.38 -1.34
N THR A 9 17.78 10.61 -0.27
CA THR A 9 16.99 10.80 0.94
C THR A 9 17.84 11.57 1.94
N PRO A 10 17.79 12.92 2.00
CA PRO A 10 18.63 13.71 2.86
C PRO A 10 18.42 13.34 4.34
N GLY A 11 19.50 13.14 5.04
CA GLY A 11 19.47 12.77 6.46
C GLY A 11 19.37 11.27 6.74
N ILE A 12 19.02 10.43 5.76
CA ILE A 12 19.19 8.99 5.87
C ILE A 12 20.60 8.67 5.36
N ARG A 13 21.56 8.65 6.25
CA ARG A 13 22.88 8.13 5.92
C ARG A 13 22.79 6.62 5.84
N SER A 14 22.49 6.07 4.66
CA SER A 14 22.72 4.66 4.37
C SER A 14 24.22 4.41 4.16
N VAL A 15 25.03 4.73 5.13
CA VAL A 15 26.36 4.16 5.15
C VAL A 15 26.24 2.83 5.87
N ASN A 16 25.68 1.84 5.18
CA ASN A 16 25.83 0.47 5.63
C ASN A 16 27.29 0.06 5.43
N THR A 17 28.16 0.45 6.39
CA THR A 17 29.59 0.13 6.43
C THR A 17 29.83 -1.30 6.90
N ALA A 18 28.77 -2.04 7.27
CA ALA A 18 28.90 -3.43 7.66
C ALA A 18 29.54 -4.26 6.53
N PRO A 19 30.45 -5.21 6.84
CA PRO A 19 30.99 -6.11 5.81
C PRO A 19 29.89 -6.85 5.09
N VAL A 20 30.07 -7.11 3.78
CA VAL A 20 29.20 -8.01 3.03
C VAL A 20 29.37 -9.42 3.61
N ILE A 21 28.27 -10.04 4.00
CA ILE A 21 28.27 -11.40 4.52
C ILE A 21 28.35 -12.34 3.32
N ALA A 22 29.35 -13.23 3.32
CA ALA A 22 29.49 -14.23 2.26
C ALA A 22 28.36 -15.27 2.34
N PRO A 23 27.87 -15.78 1.19
CA PRO A 23 26.90 -16.86 1.18
C PRO A 23 27.42 -18.09 1.94
N ALA A 24 26.52 -18.83 2.55
CA ALA A 24 26.83 -20.04 3.30
C ALA A 24 27.17 -21.21 2.36
N ALA A 25 28.43 -21.29 1.95
CA ALA A 25 28.90 -22.32 1.00
C ALA A 25 28.77 -23.74 1.57
N GLY A 26 27.90 -24.56 0.96
CA GLY A 26 27.75 -25.99 1.30
C GLY A 26 27.06 -26.31 2.63
N GLN A 27 26.48 -25.32 3.29
CA GLN A 27 25.67 -25.51 4.51
C GLN A 27 24.19 -25.26 4.20
N THR A 28 23.31 -25.98 4.87
CA THR A 28 21.88 -25.65 4.83
C THR A 28 21.62 -24.45 5.72
N VAL A 29 20.99 -23.42 5.15
CA VAL A 29 20.53 -22.22 5.82
C VAL A 29 19.04 -22.35 6.08
N THR A 30 18.60 -22.02 7.28
CA THR A 30 17.18 -21.83 7.59
C THR A 30 16.92 -20.34 7.81
N LEU A 31 16.13 -19.75 6.92
CA LEU A 31 15.67 -18.38 7.00
C LEU A 31 14.38 -18.30 7.78
N THR A 32 14.18 -17.25 8.55
CA THR A 32 12.90 -16.94 9.17
C THR A 32 12.26 -15.74 8.51
N TYR A 33 10.96 -15.84 8.18
CA TYR A 33 10.19 -14.75 7.58
C TYR A 33 8.97 -14.40 8.43
N TRP A 34 8.93 -13.20 8.99
CA TRP A 34 7.78 -12.68 9.74
C TRP A 34 6.86 -11.87 8.82
N SER A 35 5.62 -12.33 8.70
CA SER A 35 4.65 -11.76 7.77
C SER A 35 3.23 -11.80 8.35
N TRP A 36 2.37 -10.88 7.93
CA TRP A 36 0.94 -10.92 8.25
C TRP A 36 0.10 -11.67 7.20
N LEU A 37 0.73 -12.14 6.13
CA LEU A 37 0.04 -13.00 5.17
C LEU A 37 -0.31 -14.33 5.81
N LYS A 38 -1.56 -14.73 5.63
CA LYS A 38 -2.01 -16.06 6.07
C LYS A 38 -1.37 -17.12 5.19
N ASP A 39 -1.17 -18.30 5.75
CA ASP A 39 -0.72 -19.49 5.02
C ASP A 39 0.56 -19.29 4.18
N LEU A 40 1.37 -18.29 4.47
CA LEU A 40 2.63 -18.04 3.75
C LEU A 40 3.60 -19.23 3.83
N GLN A 41 3.48 -20.07 4.87
CA GLN A 41 4.28 -21.30 4.95
C GLN A 41 4.03 -22.23 3.77
N LYS A 42 2.82 -22.31 3.23
CA LYS A 42 2.54 -23.11 2.03
C LYS A 42 3.33 -22.64 0.80
N VAL A 43 3.59 -21.33 0.70
CA VAL A 43 4.45 -20.75 -0.35
C VAL A 43 5.92 -21.14 -0.09
N ALA A 44 6.36 -21.00 1.15
CA ALA A 44 7.71 -21.41 1.56
C ALA A 44 7.96 -22.92 1.37
N ASP A 45 6.97 -23.78 1.61
CA ASP A 45 7.09 -25.22 1.42
C ASP A 45 7.35 -25.61 -0.04
N ILE A 46 6.80 -24.86 -0.99
CA ILE A 46 7.08 -25.07 -2.43
C ILE A 46 8.54 -24.75 -2.73
N TRP A 47 9.05 -23.63 -2.22
CA TRP A 47 10.47 -23.29 -2.31
C TRP A 47 11.34 -24.36 -1.65
N ASN A 48 11.03 -24.74 -0.42
CA ASN A 48 11.79 -25.69 0.39
C ASN A 48 11.94 -27.04 -0.30
N ALA A 49 10.91 -27.49 -1.02
CA ALA A 49 10.94 -28.76 -1.75
C ALA A 49 11.98 -28.77 -2.88
N SER A 50 12.26 -27.62 -3.49
CA SER A 50 13.20 -27.50 -4.63
C SER A 50 14.57 -26.92 -4.25
N HIS A 51 14.70 -26.35 -3.03
CA HIS A 51 15.91 -25.67 -2.57
C HIS A 51 16.43 -26.28 -1.24
N PRO A 52 17.01 -27.48 -1.24
CA PRO A 52 17.37 -28.19 0.00
C PRO A 52 18.43 -27.47 0.85
N HIS A 53 19.16 -26.52 0.28
CA HIS A 53 20.19 -25.77 0.99
C HIS A 53 19.72 -24.42 1.54
N ILE A 54 18.52 -23.96 1.14
CA ILE A 54 17.92 -22.73 1.67
C ILE A 54 16.49 -23.05 2.05
N GLN A 55 16.25 -23.25 3.33
CA GLN A 55 14.95 -23.56 3.88
C GLN A 55 14.33 -22.28 4.47
N VAL A 56 13.02 -22.11 4.37
CA VAL A 56 12.31 -20.93 4.89
C VAL A 56 11.21 -21.37 5.83
N GLU A 57 11.22 -20.80 7.03
CA GLU A 57 10.17 -20.94 8.04
C GLU A 57 9.46 -19.60 8.21
N THR A 58 8.13 -19.61 8.14
CA THR A 58 7.36 -18.38 8.27
C THR A 58 6.70 -18.29 9.65
N VAL A 59 6.63 -17.08 10.16
CA VAL A 59 5.93 -16.76 11.41
C VAL A 59 4.89 -15.70 11.14
N TRP A 60 3.63 -16.00 11.42
CA TRP A 60 2.58 -15.02 11.32
C TRP A 60 2.70 -13.97 12.43
N ILE A 61 2.62 -12.69 12.04
CA ILE A 61 2.55 -11.54 12.94
C ILE A 61 1.33 -10.68 12.56
N PRO A 62 0.80 -9.87 13.47
CA PRO A 62 -0.22 -8.87 13.09
C PRO A 62 0.27 -7.94 11.99
N GLY A 63 -0.65 -7.36 11.23
CA GLY A 63 -0.32 -6.33 10.23
C GLY A 63 0.51 -5.19 10.83
N GLY A 64 1.35 -4.55 10.02
CA GLY A 64 2.38 -3.60 10.47
C GLY A 64 1.94 -2.68 11.59
N ASN A 65 0.90 -1.85 11.34
CA ASN A 65 0.36 -0.89 12.32
C ASN A 65 -0.51 -1.52 13.42
N GLN A 66 -0.81 -2.80 13.31
CA GLN A 66 -1.58 -3.55 14.33
C GLN A 66 -0.65 -4.28 15.32
N GLY A 67 0.61 -3.89 15.40
CA GLY A 67 1.63 -4.41 16.31
C GLY A 67 2.78 -5.16 15.63
N GLY A 68 2.70 -5.45 14.33
CA GLY A 68 3.78 -6.14 13.60
C GLY A 68 5.06 -5.36 13.58
N TYR A 69 5.01 -4.06 13.28
CA TYR A 69 6.20 -3.20 13.30
C TYR A 69 6.80 -3.07 14.69
N GLN A 70 5.98 -2.99 15.74
CA GLN A 70 6.49 -2.98 17.12
C GLN A 70 7.30 -4.25 17.43
N LYS A 71 6.84 -5.41 16.96
CA LYS A 71 7.60 -6.68 17.11
C LYS A 71 8.92 -6.63 16.35
N LEU A 72 8.92 -6.16 15.09
CA LEU A 72 10.13 -6.05 14.26
C LEU A 72 11.13 -5.07 14.89
N TYR A 73 10.69 -3.88 15.30
CA TYR A 73 11.57 -2.91 15.96
C TYR A 73 12.13 -3.43 17.29
N SER A 74 11.32 -4.13 18.08
CA SER A 74 11.78 -4.72 19.34
C SER A 74 12.82 -5.81 19.12
N ALA A 75 12.64 -6.64 18.09
CA ALA A 75 13.59 -7.67 17.71
C ALA A 75 14.90 -7.10 17.19
N LEU A 76 14.84 -6.06 16.34
CA LEU A 76 16.02 -5.32 15.86
C LEU A 76 16.82 -4.71 17.01
N ALA A 77 16.14 -4.06 17.94
CA ALA A 77 16.77 -3.42 19.12
C ALA A 77 17.43 -4.45 20.06
N ALA A 78 16.88 -5.67 20.13
CA ALA A 78 17.46 -6.78 20.89
C ALA A 78 18.64 -7.47 20.18
N GLY A 79 19.00 -7.06 18.95
CA GLY A 79 20.08 -7.67 18.17
C GLY A 79 19.71 -9.01 17.55
N GLY A 80 18.41 -9.34 17.46
CA GLY A 80 17.87 -10.58 16.90
C GLY A 80 16.73 -10.29 15.91
N GLY A 81 15.84 -11.28 15.73
CA GLY A 81 14.67 -11.18 14.86
C GLY A 81 14.77 -12.08 13.63
N PRO A 82 13.81 -11.95 12.69
CA PRO A 82 13.79 -12.74 11.48
C PRO A 82 14.85 -12.27 10.48
N ASP A 83 15.14 -13.13 9.48
CA ASP A 83 15.93 -12.73 8.32
C ASP A 83 15.12 -11.81 7.39
N LEU A 84 13.85 -12.15 7.17
CA LEU A 84 12.93 -11.36 6.37
C LEU A 84 11.75 -10.88 7.23
N GLY A 85 11.34 -9.64 6.97
CA GLY A 85 10.11 -9.07 7.50
C GLY A 85 9.24 -8.52 6.38
N GLN A 86 7.94 -8.73 6.45
CA GLN A 86 7.04 -7.98 5.57
C GLN A 86 7.01 -6.54 6.04
N VAL A 87 7.33 -5.61 5.14
CA VAL A 87 7.34 -4.17 5.39
C VAL A 87 6.61 -3.47 4.25
N GLU A 88 5.61 -2.64 4.58
CA GLU A 88 4.92 -1.86 3.55
C GLU A 88 5.89 -0.88 2.88
N LEU A 89 5.68 -0.63 1.58
CA LEU A 89 6.46 0.33 0.79
C LEU A 89 6.60 1.68 1.50
N ARG A 90 5.51 2.17 2.07
CA ARG A 90 5.45 3.43 2.83
C ARG A 90 6.30 3.46 4.10
N SER A 91 6.66 2.30 4.63
CA SER A 91 7.40 2.17 5.89
C SER A 91 8.90 1.94 5.70
N ILE A 92 9.35 1.62 4.49
CA ILE A 92 10.77 1.45 4.18
C ILE A 92 11.63 2.62 4.68
N PRO A 93 11.30 3.90 4.38
CA PRO A 93 12.11 5.03 4.86
C PRO A 93 12.18 5.12 6.40
N GLU A 94 11.13 4.68 7.10
CA GLU A 94 11.11 4.69 8.57
C GLU A 94 12.02 3.61 9.16
N PHE A 95 12.02 2.40 8.59
CA PHE A 95 12.98 1.35 8.96
C PHE A 95 14.42 1.74 8.65
N MET A 96 14.66 2.48 7.56
CA MET A 96 16.00 3.02 7.24
C MET A 96 16.50 4.01 8.30
N LEU A 97 15.63 4.83 8.91
CA LEU A 97 16.04 5.77 9.99
C LEU A 97 16.66 5.06 11.18
N VAL A 98 16.27 3.83 11.46
CA VAL A 98 16.83 3.03 12.57
C VAL A 98 17.89 2.04 12.10
N ASN A 99 18.37 2.15 10.85
CA ASN A 99 19.27 1.19 10.20
C ASN A 99 18.75 -0.26 10.32
N GLY A 100 17.44 -0.45 10.19
CA GLY A 100 16.76 -1.72 10.42
C GLY A 100 16.76 -2.66 9.22
N LEU A 101 17.22 -2.22 8.04
CA LEU A 101 17.19 -2.98 6.78
C LEU A 101 18.59 -3.14 6.19
N VAL A 102 18.79 -4.27 5.51
CA VAL A 102 19.99 -4.51 4.69
C VAL A 102 19.87 -3.77 3.37
N ASP A 103 20.96 -3.14 2.94
CA ASP A 103 21.11 -2.67 1.56
C ASP A 103 21.39 -3.87 0.64
N LEU A 104 20.36 -4.34 -0.04
CA LEU A 104 20.40 -5.51 -0.93
C LEU A 104 21.15 -5.24 -2.25
N ALA A 105 21.36 -3.97 -2.63
CA ALA A 105 22.18 -3.66 -3.81
C ALA A 105 23.60 -4.25 -3.66
N ARG A 106 24.11 -4.33 -2.44
CA ARG A 106 25.40 -4.94 -2.09
C ARG A 106 25.45 -6.45 -2.28
N TYR A 107 24.29 -7.08 -2.43
CA TYR A 107 24.10 -8.52 -2.64
C TYR A 107 23.59 -8.85 -4.04
N GLY A 108 23.56 -7.87 -4.95
CA GLY A 108 23.19 -8.04 -6.34
C GLY A 108 21.70 -7.81 -6.64
N ALA A 109 20.95 -7.16 -5.76
CA ALA A 109 19.51 -6.91 -5.99
C ALA A 109 19.26 -6.11 -7.28
N ASN A 110 20.16 -5.19 -7.66
CA ASN A 110 20.01 -4.39 -8.88
C ASN A 110 19.96 -5.23 -10.18
N ASP A 111 20.50 -6.44 -10.18
CA ASP A 111 20.45 -7.33 -11.34
C ASP A 111 19.02 -7.81 -11.64
N TYR A 112 18.12 -7.74 -10.65
CA TYR A 112 16.72 -8.14 -10.76
C TYR A 112 15.75 -6.98 -11.02
N ALA A 113 16.21 -5.73 -11.05
CA ALA A 113 15.37 -4.54 -11.20
C ALA A 113 14.43 -4.61 -12.42
N HIS A 114 14.90 -5.23 -13.52
CA HIS A 114 14.15 -5.37 -14.76
C HIS A 114 12.94 -6.31 -14.68
N LEU A 115 12.82 -7.12 -13.61
CA LEU A 115 11.71 -8.05 -13.36
C LEU A 115 10.52 -7.38 -12.65
N TYR A 116 10.70 -6.14 -12.18
CA TYR A 116 9.72 -5.42 -11.37
C TYR A 116 9.17 -4.20 -12.10
N ASP A 117 7.96 -3.80 -11.73
CA ASP A 117 7.43 -2.49 -12.14
C ASP A 117 8.42 -1.39 -11.73
N PRO A 118 8.84 -0.52 -12.65
CA PRO A 118 9.85 0.51 -12.36
C PRO A 118 9.43 1.49 -11.26
N THR A 119 8.13 1.74 -11.11
CA THR A 119 7.60 2.64 -10.07
C THR A 119 7.72 1.97 -8.70
N LEU A 120 7.42 0.68 -8.60
CA LEU A 120 7.58 -0.08 -7.35
C LEU A 120 9.06 -0.22 -6.98
N TRP A 121 9.92 -0.50 -7.97
CA TRP A 121 11.37 -0.58 -7.74
C TRP A 121 11.93 0.75 -7.25
N GLY A 122 11.41 1.86 -7.78
CA GLY A 122 11.76 3.21 -7.31
C GLY A 122 11.40 3.45 -5.84
N GLN A 123 10.31 2.86 -5.35
CA GLN A 123 9.86 3.02 -3.96
C GLN A 123 10.69 2.23 -2.92
N VAL A 124 11.52 1.29 -3.36
CA VAL A 124 12.44 0.53 -2.49
C VAL A 124 13.89 0.93 -2.67
N SER A 125 14.16 1.82 -3.62
CA SER A 125 15.52 2.26 -4.02
C SER A 125 15.81 3.66 -3.50
N PHE A 126 16.78 3.77 -2.59
CA PHE A 126 17.16 5.04 -1.96
C PHE A 126 18.68 5.20 -2.00
N THR A 127 19.15 6.36 -2.44
CA THR A 127 20.60 6.70 -2.45
C THR A 127 21.51 5.64 -3.09
N GLY A 128 21.00 4.93 -4.11
CA GLY A 128 21.72 3.86 -4.81
C GLY A 128 21.65 2.48 -4.14
N GLY A 129 21.05 2.37 -2.95
CA GLY A 129 20.76 1.11 -2.26
C GLY A 129 19.36 0.59 -2.55
N VAL A 130 19.10 -0.69 -2.25
CA VAL A 130 17.80 -1.37 -2.37
C VAL A 130 17.43 -1.96 -1.01
N TYR A 131 16.30 -1.53 -0.42
CA TYR A 131 15.96 -1.83 0.98
C TYR A 131 14.75 -2.75 1.15
N GLY A 132 14.33 -3.39 0.09
CA GLY A 132 13.28 -4.42 0.10
C GLY A 132 13.03 -4.93 -1.30
N ILE A 133 12.50 -6.12 -1.40
CA ILE A 133 12.06 -6.69 -2.68
C ILE A 133 10.56 -6.49 -2.77
N PRO A 134 10.04 -5.75 -3.76
CA PRO A 134 8.59 -5.55 -3.89
C PRO A 134 7.86 -6.89 -3.92
N GLN A 135 6.86 -7.05 -3.05
CA GLN A 135 6.12 -8.29 -2.92
C GLN A 135 4.72 -8.16 -3.52
N ASP A 136 4.10 -7.00 -3.35
CA ASP A 136 2.84 -6.65 -3.97
C ASP A 136 2.70 -5.15 -4.13
N SER A 137 1.69 -4.75 -4.90
CA SER A 137 1.23 -3.37 -4.98
C SER A 137 -0.28 -3.30 -4.74
N GLY A 138 -0.80 -2.09 -4.62
CA GLY A 138 -2.22 -1.85 -4.38
C GLY A 138 -2.83 -0.85 -5.35
N PRO A 139 -2.84 -1.11 -6.68
CA PRO A 139 -3.61 -0.27 -7.58
C PRO A 139 -5.07 -0.25 -7.16
N MET A 140 -5.70 0.93 -7.21
CA MET A 140 -7.05 1.11 -6.68
C MET A 140 -8.11 0.98 -7.76
N ALA A 141 -9.23 0.39 -7.36
CA ALA A 141 -10.44 0.29 -8.14
C ALA A 141 -11.68 0.42 -7.23
N MET A 142 -12.85 0.53 -7.82
CA MET A 142 -14.13 0.52 -7.11
C MET A 142 -14.75 -0.88 -7.17
N PHE A 143 -14.91 -1.49 -6.01
CA PHE A 143 -15.71 -2.71 -5.85
C PHE A 143 -17.12 -2.31 -5.47
N TYR A 144 -18.14 -2.84 -6.15
CA TYR A 144 -19.52 -2.41 -5.95
C TYR A 144 -20.54 -3.52 -6.17
N GLN A 145 -21.74 -3.32 -5.66
CA GLN A 145 -22.89 -4.21 -5.84
C GLN A 145 -23.88 -3.61 -6.86
N PRO A 146 -23.93 -4.10 -8.12
CA PRO A 146 -24.83 -3.56 -9.13
C PRO A 146 -26.29 -3.49 -8.68
N ALA A 147 -26.81 -4.56 -8.07
CA ALA A 147 -28.19 -4.63 -7.61
C ALA A 147 -28.56 -3.56 -6.55
N VAL A 148 -27.57 -3.01 -5.84
CA VAL A 148 -27.81 -1.90 -4.90
C VAL A 148 -27.88 -0.58 -5.67
N LEU A 149 -26.98 -0.37 -6.65
CA LEU A 149 -27.01 0.84 -7.49
C LEU A 149 -28.28 0.90 -8.36
N ASP A 150 -28.75 -0.25 -8.87
CA ASP A 150 -29.97 -0.36 -9.67
C ASP A 150 -31.22 0.13 -8.94
N GLN A 151 -31.24 0.13 -7.60
CA GLN A 151 -32.37 0.66 -6.80
C GLN A 151 -32.66 2.14 -7.06
N VAL A 152 -31.69 2.86 -7.59
CA VAL A 152 -31.79 4.28 -7.97
C VAL A 152 -31.52 4.51 -9.44
N GLY A 153 -31.50 3.44 -10.26
CA GLY A 153 -31.19 3.51 -11.69
C GLY A 153 -29.72 3.89 -11.96
N GLY A 154 -28.83 3.66 -10.99
CA GLY A 154 -27.43 4.04 -11.05
C GLY A 154 -26.55 2.93 -11.64
N THR A 155 -25.39 3.35 -12.14
CA THR A 155 -24.27 2.50 -12.58
C THR A 155 -22.99 2.91 -11.87
N SER A 156 -21.89 2.15 -12.03
CA SER A 156 -20.59 2.57 -11.48
C SER A 156 -20.20 3.96 -12.02
N PRO A 157 -19.89 4.94 -11.15
CA PRO A 157 -19.56 6.30 -11.56
C PRO A 157 -18.15 6.36 -12.16
N GLY A 158 -17.98 7.10 -13.25
CA GLY A 158 -16.67 7.34 -13.88
C GLY A 158 -15.92 8.53 -13.29
N THR A 159 -16.64 9.42 -12.61
CA THR A 159 -16.08 10.62 -11.99
C THR A 159 -16.51 10.78 -10.53
N TRP A 160 -15.74 11.55 -9.75
CA TRP A 160 -16.12 11.87 -8.37
C TRP A 160 -17.39 12.71 -8.27
N ASP A 161 -17.71 13.53 -9.28
CA ASP A 161 -18.96 14.28 -9.33
C ASP A 161 -20.17 13.37 -9.56
N GLU A 162 -20.04 12.37 -10.46
CA GLU A 162 -21.06 11.32 -10.64
C GLU A 162 -21.19 10.46 -9.39
N TRP A 163 -20.05 10.15 -8.73
CA TRP A 163 -20.04 9.43 -7.46
C TRP A 163 -20.86 10.17 -6.39
N ALA A 164 -20.66 11.48 -6.25
CA ALA A 164 -21.40 12.30 -5.29
C ALA A 164 -22.90 12.37 -5.63
N ALA A 165 -23.24 12.47 -6.92
CA ALA A 165 -24.64 12.46 -7.37
C ALA A 165 -25.31 11.12 -7.05
N LEU A 166 -24.66 10.00 -7.36
CA LEU A 166 -25.15 8.65 -7.04
C LEU A 166 -25.28 8.43 -5.52
N ALA A 167 -24.32 8.89 -4.75
CA ALA A 167 -24.34 8.81 -3.30
C ALA A 167 -25.57 9.54 -2.70
N ARG A 168 -25.93 10.73 -3.23
CA ARG A 168 -27.15 11.45 -2.82
C ARG A 168 -28.43 10.66 -3.10
N GLU A 169 -28.54 10.03 -4.24
CA GLU A 169 -29.73 9.21 -4.57
C GLU A 169 -29.82 7.98 -3.67
N LEU A 170 -28.71 7.30 -3.39
CA LEU A 170 -28.68 6.15 -2.49
C LEU A 170 -29.00 6.56 -1.03
N ARG A 171 -28.54 7.72 -0.56
CA ARG A 171 -28.88 8.21 0.80
C ARG A 171 -30.39 8.41 1.00
N ARG A 172 -31.15 8.72 -0.05
CA ARG A 172 -32.65 8.76 0.02
C ARG A 172 -33.28 7.39 0.26
N LYS A 173 -32.50 6.32 0.13
CA LYS A 173 -32.89 4.92 0.40
C LYS A 173 -32.20 4.35 1.65
N ASP A 174 -31.59 5.22 2.48
CA ASP A 174 -30.81 4.84 3.66
C ASP A 174 -29.61 3.92 3.33
N VAL A 175 -29.04 4.06 2.13
CA VAL A 175 -27.85 3.34 1.68
C VAL A 175 -26.70 4.33 1.57
N TYR A 176 -25.52 3.96 2.07
CA TYR A 176 -24.27 4.66 1.76
C TYR A 176 -23.62 4.07 0.50
N LEU A 177 -23.08 4.93 -0.35
CA LEU A 177 -22.30 4.45 -1.49
C LEU A 177 -20.99 3.85 -1.01
N ASP A 178 -20.27 4.55 -0.13
CA ASP A 178 -18.97 4.11 0.40
C ASP A 178 -18.76 4.60 1.85
N CYS A 179 -17.63 4.22 2.46
CA CYS A 179 -17.18 4.75 3.76
C CYS A 179 -15.95 5.64 3.62
N PHE A 180 -15.82 6.60 4.54
CA PHE A 180 -14.62 7.42 4.69
C PHE A 180 -14.10 7.32 6.13
N PRO A 181 -13.07 6.52 6.39
CA PRO A 181 -12.59 6.27 7.74
C PRO A 181 -11.83 7.48 8.30
N LEU A 182 -12.43 8.22 9.23
CA LEU A 182 -11.77 9.36 9.89
C LEU A 182 -10.54 8.92 10.73
N GLY A 183 -10.47 7.65 11.09
CA GLY A 183 -9.38 7.08 11.86
C GLY A 183 -8.22 6.50 11.03
N ASP A 184 -8.32 6.52 9.71
CA ASP A 184 -7.30 5.99 8.80
C ASP A 184 -7.04 6.96 7.65
N ALA A 185 -5.98 7.75 7.77
CA ALA A 185 -5.60 8.74 6.78
C ALA A 185 -5.03 8.13 5.49
N SER A 186 -4.75 6.82 5.43
CA SER A 186 -4.18 6.19 4.23
C SER A 186 -5.10 6.31 3.02
N VAL A 187 -6.41 6.19 3.23
CA VAL A 187 -7.43 6.32 2.18
C VAL A 187 -7.45 7.75 1.62
N PHE A 188 -7.46 8.75 2.50
CA PHE A 188 -7.38 10.16 2.06
C PHE A 188 -6.08 10.45 1.32
N THR A 189 -4.96 9.93 1.81
CA THR A 189 -3.65 10.05 1.16
C THR A 189 -3.67 9.50 -0.27
N ALA A 190 -4.30 8.34 -0.47
CA ALA A 190 -4.46 7.74 -1.78
C ALA A 190 -5.33 8.62 -2.71
N PHE A 191 -6.41 9.23 -2.20
CA PHE A 191 -7.25 10.14 -2.99
C PHE A 191 -6.55 11.47 -3.33
N ALA A 192 -5.71 11.98 -2.42
CA ALA A 192 -4.87 13.14 -2.70
C ALA A 192 -3.81 12.81 -3.78
N ALA A 193 -3.16 11.66 -3.69
CA ALA A 193 -2.20 11.18 -4.69
C ALA A 193 -2.88 11.02 -6.07
N GLN A 194 -4.10 10.44 -6.12
CA GLN A 194 -4.88 10.36 -7.36
C GLN A 194 -5.17 11.75 -7.94
N ALA A 195 -5.46 12.72 -7.11
CA ALA A 195 -5.72 14.10 -7.55
C ALA A 195 -4.48 14.80 -8.12
N GLY A 196 -3.30 14.24 -7.96
CA GLY A 196 -2.02 14.77 -8.43
C GLY A 196 -1.14 15.37 -7.34
N ALA A 197 -1.45 15.14 -6.07
CA ALA A 197 -0.63 15.60 -4.96
C ALA A 197 0.77 14.96 -4.97
N ALA A 198 1.75 15.72 -4.49
CA ALA A 198 3.12 15.27 -4.24
C ALA A 198 3.62 15.89 -2.93
N TRP A 199 3.20 15.31 -1.82
CA TRP A 199 3.34 15.93 -0.49
C TRP A 199 4.76 16.20 -0.05
N LEU A 200 5.65 15.24 -0.26
CA LEU A 200 7.04 15.36 0.17
C LEU A 200 7.99 14.90 -0.94
N ARG A 201 9.07 15.63 -1.10
CA ARG A 201 10.19 15.22 -1.95
C ARG A 201 11.51 15.45 -1.24
N ALA A 202 12.47 14.58 -1.50
CA ALA A 202 13.84 14.73 -1.04
C ALA A 202 14.59 15.66 -1.99
N GLU A 203 15.38 16.56 -1.45
CA GLU A 203 16.36 17.40 -2.14
C GLU A 203 17.75 17.20 -1.52
N ASP A 204 18.80 17.75 -2.14
CA ASP A 204 20.19 17.53 -1.69
C ASP A 204 20.44 17.98 -0.24
N ASP A 205 19.74 19.02 0.23
CA ASP A 205 19.91 19.65 1.53
C ASP A 205 18.80 19.32 2.54
N GLY A 206 17.81 18.54 2.16
CA GLY A 206 16.70 18.19 3.05
C GLY A 206 15.44 17.76 2.35
N TRP A 207 14.32 17.92 3.03
CA TRP A 207 13.00 17.62 2.55
C TRP A 207 12.22 18.88 2.21
N VAL A 208 11.42 18.81 1.17
CA VAL A 208 10.42 19.83 0.83
C VAL A 208 9.05 19.26 1.04
N ILE A 209 8.18 20.00 1.75
CA ILE A 209 6.80 19.59 2.03
C ILE A 209 5.81 20.56 1.39
N ASN A 210 4.75 20.02 0.78
CA ASN A 210 3.60 20.75 0.27
C ASN A 210 2.33 19.88 0.38
N MET A 211 1.82 19.72 1.59
CA MET A 211 0.56 19.00 1.81
C MET A 211 -0.66 19.90 1.57
N THR A 212 -0.46 21.19 1.36
CA THR A 212 -1.52 22.17 1.08
C THR A 212 -1.57 22.55 -0.39
N ASP A 213 -1.06 21.70 -1.29
CA ASP A 213 -1.18 21.87 -2.72
C ASP A 213 -2.65 21.86 -3.19
N ASP A 214 -2.90 22.36 -4.39
CA ASP A 214 -4.26 22.47 -4.94
C ASP A 214 -4.94 21.12 -5.09
N ALA A 215 -4.19 20.06 -5.42
CA ALA A 215 -4.71 18.71 -5.59
C ALA A 215 -5.21 18.13 -4.25
N THR A 216 -4.39 18.26 -3.20
CA THR A 216 -4.75 17.87 -1.85
C THR A 216 -5.95 18.65 -1.32
N MET A 217 -5.93 19.97 -1.48
CA MET A 217 -7.03 20.83 -1.01
C MET A 217 -8.34 20.56 -1.76
N LYS A 218 -8.28 20.21 -3.03
CA LYS A 218 -9.44 19.78 -3.83
C LYS A 218 -10.03 18.47 -3.30
N ALA A 219 -9.18 17.48 -2.99
CA ALA A 219 -9.62 16.23 -2.38
C ALA A 219 -10.20 16.46 -0.98
N ALA A 220 -9.55 17.30 -0.15
CA ALA A 220 -10.02 17.62 1.20
C ALA A 220 -11.40 18.28 1.19
N ARG A 221 -11.59 19.29 0.35
CA ARG A 221 -12.92 19.97 0.21
C ARG A 221 -14.02 19.02 -0.26
N PHE A 222 -13.70 18.11 -1.20
CA PHE A 222 -14.66 17.15 -1.70
C PHE A 222 -15.16 16.20 -0.61
N PHE A 223 -14.24 15.57 0.14
CA PHE A 223 -14.64 14.65 1.21
C PHE A 223 -15.18 15.36 2.45
N ASP A 224 -14.71 16.58 2.73
CA ASP A 224 -15.29 17.43 3.77
C ASP A 224 -16.78 17.66 3.51
N GLN A 225 -17.14 18.08 2.29
CA GLN A 225 -18.52 18.26 1.87
C GLN A 225 -19.31 16.95 1.83
N ALA A 226 -18.70 15.85 1.37
CA ALA A 226 -19.36 14.55 1.35
C ALA A 226 -19.73 14.05 2.76
N ILE A 227 -18.91 14.38 3.76
CA ILE A 227 -19.21 14.08 5.17
C ILE A 227 -20.34 15.00 5.69
N ASP A 228 -20.28 16.30 5.41
CA ASP A 228 -21.30 17.27 5.83
C ASP A 228 -22.68 16.97 5.21
N ASP A 229 -22.70 16.50 3.96
CA ASP A 229 -23.91 16.06 3.25
C ASP A 229 -24.37 14.63 3.62
N ASP A 230 -23.73 13.97 4.60
CA ASP A 230 -23.99 12.57 4.99
C ASP A 230 -23.94 11.56 3.82
N LEU A 231 -23.01 11.74 2.88
CA LEU A 231 -22.88 10.88 1.70
C LEU A 231 -21.99 9.66 1.94
N VAL A 232 -21.18 9.68 3.00
CA VAL A 232 -20.23 8.62 3.35
C VAL A 232 -20.43 8.14 4.77
N GLN A 233 -20.26 6.84 4.96
CA GLN A 233 -20.26 6.24 6.31
C GLN A 233 -18.91 6.56 6.99
N THR A 234 -18.94 7.17 8.18
CA THR A 234 -17.74 7.55 8.95
C THR A 234 -17.56 6.78 10.26
N ALA A 235 -18.59 6.06 10.73
CA ALA A 235 -18.56 5.37 12.02
C ALA A 235 -17.67 4.11 12.02
N TYR A 236 -17.39 3.54 10.83
CA TYR A 236 -16.52 2.38 10.67
C TYR A 236 -15.76 2.46 9.34
N GLY A 237 -14.58 1.87 9.31
CA GLY A 237 -13.79 1.74 8.09
C GLY A 237 -14.15 0.51 7.27
N ALA A 238 -13.68 0.46 6.04
CA ALA A 238 -13.77 -0.70 5.16
C ALA A 238 -13.20 -1.96 5.84
N TYR A 239 -13.80 -3.10 5.51
CA TYR A 239 -13.39 -4.44 5.99
C TYR A 239 -13.48 -4.65 7.51
N SER A 240 -14.08 -3.72 8.24
CA SER A 240 -14.43 -3.94 9.65
C SER A 240 -15.68 -4.82 9.79
N PRO A 241 -15.95 -5.42 10.97
CA PRO A 241 -17.19 -6.18 11.17
C PRO A 241 -18.44 -5.39 10.83
N GLY A 242 -18.47 -4.07 11.12
CA GLY A 242 -19.59 -3.18 10.77
C GLY A 242 -19.77 -3.04 9.25
N TRP A 243 -18.66 -2.87 8.54
CA TRP A 243 -18.66 -2.80 7.06
C TRP A 243 -19.15 -4.12 6.45
N PHE A 244 -18.63 -5.27 6.88
CA PHE A 244 -19.08 -6.58 6.37
C PHE A 244 -20.57 -6.80 6.58
N ALA A 245 -21.09 -6.43 7.77
CA ALA A 245 -22.53 -6.52 8.07
C ALA A 245 -23.35 -5.61 7.16
N ALA A 246 -22.91 -4.38 6.92
CA ALA A 246 -23.58 -3.42 6.06
C ALA A 246 -23.53 -3.86 4.58
N ALA A 247 -22.37 -4.35 4.09
CA ALA A 247 -22.18 -4.87 2.75
C ALA A 247 -23.07 -6.11 2.47
N ALA A 248 -23.16 -7.04 3.43
CA ALA A 248 -24.02 -8.20 3.32
C ALA A 248 -25.51 -7.84 3.27
N LYS A 249 -25.92 -6.75 3.94
CA LYS A 249 -27.30 -6.23 3.96
C LYS A 249 -27.62 -5.32 2.77
N GLY A 250 -26.62 -4.88 2.00
CA GLY A 250 -26.79 -3.88 0.94
C GLY A 250 -27.05 -2.45 1.46
N THR A 251 -26.69 -2.14 2.71
CA THR A 251 -26.77 -0.78 3.27
C THR A 251 -25.48 0.04 3.07
N ILE A 252 -24.43 -0.60 2.55
CA ILE A 252 -23.28 0.01 1.90
C ILE A 252 -23.07 -0.66 0.55
N ALA A 253 -22.92 0.15 -0.50
CA ALA A 253 -23.01 -0.33 -1.88
C ALA A 253 -21.64 -0.66 -2.49
N SER A 254 -20.57 -0.02 -2.01
CA SER A 254 -19.23 -0.14 -2.61
C SER A 254 -18.11 0.11 -1.62
N VAL A 255 -16.90 -0.04 -2.13
CA VAL A 255 -15.65 0.43 -1.53
C VAL A 255 -14.64 0.75 -2.64
N VAL A 256 -14.02 1.92 -2.56
CA VAL A 256 -12.83 2.23 -3.37
C VAL A 256 -11.60 1.81 -2.59
N SER A 257 -10.88 0.81 -3.10
CA SER A 257 -9.81 0.14 -2.37
C SER A 257 -8.70 -0.36 -3.29
N GLY A 258 -7.57 -0.75 -2.71
CA GLY A 258 -6.50 -1.44 -3.44
C GLY A 258 -6.93 -2.83 -3.91
N SER A 259 -6.18 -3.38 -4.86
CA SER A 259 -6.44 -4.69 -5.48
C SER A 259 -6.56 -5.84 -4.47
N TRP A 260 -5.85 -5.77 -3.35
CA TRP A 260 -5.91 -6.74 -2.25
C TRP A 260 -7.29 -6.82 -1.58
N GLY A 261 -8.16 -5.83 -1.83
CA GLY A 261 -9.53 -5.80 -1.35
C GLY A 261 -10.40 -6.93 -1.94
N ASP A 262 -10.04 -7.49 -3.09
CA ASP A 262 -10.76 -8.60 -3.72
C ASP A 262 -10.89 -9.80 -2.78
N ALA A 263 -9.77 -10.26 -2.23
CA ALA A 263 -9.73 -11.38 -1.28
C ALA A 263 -10.52 -11.10 0.02
N LEU A 264 -10.59 -9.84 0.46
CA LEU A 264 -11.35 -9.46 1.64
C LEU A 264 -12.86 -9.40 1.36
N ILE A 265 -13.26 -8.89 0.19
CA ILE A 265 -14.66 -8.79 -0.24
C ILE A 265 -15.28 -10.18 -0.39
N GLU A 266 -14.50 -11.19 -0.76
CA GLU A 266 -14.96 -12.59 -0.78
C GLU A 266 -15.46 -13.08 0.60
N GLY A 267 -15.05 -12.42 1.69
CA GLY A 267 -15.57 -12.64 3.04
C GLY A 267 -16.98 -12.07 3.30
N VAL A 268 -17.57 -11.33 2.36
CA VAL A 268 -18.95 -10.80 2.52
C VAL A 268 -19.95 -11.95 2.42
N SER A 269 -20.69 -12.17 3.49
CA SER A 269 -21.69 -13.24 3.57
C SER A 269 -22.74 -13.12 2.46
N GLY A 270 -22.87 -14.17 1.65
CA GLY A 270 -23.81 -14.20 0.51
C GLY A 270 -23.43 -13.24 -0.62
N GLY A 271 -22.16 -12.80 -0.70
CA GLY A 271 -21.65 -11.85 -1.68
C GLY A 271 -21.32 -12.46 -3.06
N SER A 272 -21.11 -13.77 -3.14
CA SER A 272 -20.74 -14.44 -4.38
C SER A 272 -21.69 -14.11 -5.54
N GLY A 273 -21.14 -13.71 -6.68
CA GLY A 273 -21.87 -13.31 -7.87
C GLY A 273 -22.49 -11.92 -7.83
N LYS A 274 -22.52 -11.25 -6.66
CA LYS A 274 -23.20 -9.96 -6.44
C LYS A 274 -22.29 -8.75 -6.58
N TRP A 275 -20.99 -8.94 -6.58
CA TRP A 275 -20.00 -7.86 -6.69
C TRP A 275 -19.47 -7.73 -8.10
N ARG A 276 -19.02 -6.53 -8.42
CA ARG A 276 -18.29 -6.20 -9.65
C ARG A 276 -17.15 -5.25 -9.30
N VAL A 277 -16.19 -5.16 -10.22
CA VAL A 277 -15.08 -4.21 -10.13
C VAL A 277 -15.19 -3.23 -11.30
N ALA A 278 -15.00 -1.96 -11.02
CA ALA A 278 -14.95 -0.88 -12.01
C ALA A 278 -13.70 -0.02 -11.77
N PRO A 279 -13.25 0.76 -12.76
CA PRO A 279 -12.23 1.76 -12.53
C PRO A 279 -12.61 2.68 -11.36
N MET A 280 -11.63 3.13 -10.62
CA MET A 280 -11.81 4.15 -9.58
C MET A 280 -12.38 5.43 -10.22
N PRO A 281 -13.35 6.13 -9.58
CA PRO A 281 -13.82 7.43 -10.08
C PRO A 281 -12.69 8.42 -10.26
N THR A 282 -12.68 9.19 -11.34
CA THR A 282 -11.62 10.16 -11.65
C THR A 282 -12.09 11.60 -11.43
N ARG A 283 -11.16 12.55 -11.52
CA ARG A 283 -11.48 13.99 -11.51
C ARG A 283 -11.58 14.57 -12.92
N GLY A 284 -12.09 13.76 -13.87
CA GLY A 284 -12.15 14.14 -15.28
C GLY A 284 -10.75 14.17 -15.90
N SER A 285 -10.39 15.28 -16.55
CA SER A 285 -9.09 15.44 -17.21
C SER A 285 -7.94 15.80 -16.26
N SER A 286 -8.21 15.96 -14.96
CA SER A 286 -7.18 16.30 -13.96
C SER A 286 -6.90 15.10 -13.04
N GLY A 287 -5.61 14.91 -12.67
CA GLY A 287 -5.17 13.79 -11.82
C GLY A 287 -4.94 12.51 -12.60
N PHE A 288 -5.01 11.40 -11.88
CA PHE A 288 -4.67 10.06 -12.36
C PHE A 288 -5.90 9.14 -12.38
N GLY A 289 -5.86 8.08 -13.19
CA GLY A 289 -6.94 7.11 -13.31
C GLY A 289 -7.04 6.16 -12.11
N SER A 290 -5.97 6.02 -11.34
CA SER A 290 -5.88 5.19 -10.15
C SER A 290 -4.92 5.79 -9.13
N SER A 291 -4.73 5.11 -8.00
CA SER A 291 -3.79 5.49 -6.95
C SER A 291 -3.22 4.25 -6.25
N TYR A 292 -2.43 4.47 -5.20
CA TYR A 292 -1.83 3.44 -4.37
C TYR A 292 -2.54 3.33 -3.03
N LEU A 293 -2.98 2.13 -2.68
CA LEU A 293 -3.41 1.83 -1.32
C LEU A 293 -2.76 0.53 -0.86
N GLY A 294 -1.80 0.61 0.06
CA GLY A 294 -0.99 -0.53 0.48
C GLY A 294 0.18 -0.81 -0.47
N GLY A 295 0.55 -2.06 -0.57
CA GLY A 295 1.77 -2.54 -1.19
C GLY A 295 2.86 -2.79 -0.15
N SER A 296 3.56 -3.92 -0.31
CA SER A 296 4.54 -4.38 0.66
C SER A 296 5.79 -4.97 0.01
N THR A 297 6.77 -5.23 0.83
CA THR A 297 8.06 -5.83 0.45
C THR A 297 8.38 -7.02 1.32
N ALA A 298 9.14 -7.96 0.78
CA ALA A 298 9.97 -8.87 1.56
C ALA A 298 11.30 -8.14 1.83
N ALA A 299 11.41 -7.54 3.01
CA ALA A 299 12.58 -6.76 3.40
C ALA A 299 13.54 -7.60 4.26
N VAL A 300 14.83 -7.54 3.97
CA VAL A 300 15.85 -8.24 4.76
C VAL A 300 16.25 -7.37 5.95
N LEU A 301 16.08 -7.91 7.17
CA LEU A 301 16.36 -7.18 8.40
C LEU A 301 17.87 -7.08 8.65
N ALA A 302 18.30 -5.96 9.23
CA ALA A 302 19.73 -5.63 9.42
C ALA A 302 20.49 -6.69 10.27
N ASN A 303 19.80 -7.46 11.09
CA ASN A 303 20.40 -8.50 11.93
C ASN A 303 20.52 -9.87 11.22
N SER A 304 20.00 -10.02 10.01
CA SER A 304 20.14 -11.27 9.23
C SER A 304 21.60 -11.62 9.00
N LYS A 305 21.90 -12.90 9.09
CA LYS A 305 23.22 -13.48 8.76
C LYS A 305 23.27 -14.06 7.36
N HIS A 306 22.16 -14.07 6.65
CA HIS A 306 21.97 -14.72 5.35
C HIS A 306 21.29 -13.79 4.32
N PRO A 307 21.79 -12.54 4.11
CA PRO A 307 21.11 -11.59 3.22
C PRO A 307 21.03 -12.04 1.77
N LYS A 308 22.04 -12.80 1.28
CA LYS A 308 22.06 -13.28 -0.10
C LYS A 308 20.99 -14.36 -0.32
N GLU A 309 20.92 -15.31 0.58
CA GLU A 309 19.94 -16.40 0.55
C GLU A 309 18.51 -15.86 0.73
N ALA A 310 18.34 -14.87 1.60
CA ALA A 310 17.06 -14.15 1.78
C ALA A 310 16.63 -13.40 0.51
N LEU A 311 17.58 -12.75 -0.19
CA LEU A 311 17.33 -12.12 -1.48
C LEU A 311 16.86 -13.14 -2.53
N GLU A 312 17.54 -14.30 -2.62
CA GLU A 312 17.19 -15.35 -3.59
C GLU A 312 15.75 -15.85 -3.39
N PHE A 313 15.37 -16.14 -2.14
CA PHE A 313 13.98 -16.51 -1.82
C PHE A 313 12.99 -15.41 -2.16
N ALA A 314 13.26 -14.16 -1.76
CA ALA A 314 12.37 -13.04 -2.00
C ALA A 314 12.14 -12.80 -3.51
N VAL A 315 13.20 -12.86 -4.32
CA VAL A 315 13.11 -12.71 -5.78
C VAL A 315 12.30 -13.86 -6.39
N TRP A 316 12.57 -15.12 -6.03
CA TRP A 316 11.79 -16.26 -6.52
C TRP A 316 10.30 -16.09 -6.18
N MET A 317 10.00 -15.77 -4.93
CA MET A 317 8.64 -15.63 -4.45
C MET A 317 7.83 -14.59 -5.22
N THR A 318 8.49 -13.52 -5.68
CA THR A 318 7.82 -12.33 -6.23
C THR A 318 7.95 -12.19 -7.76
N THR A 319 8.77 -13.01 -8.41
CA THR A 319 8.98 -12.92 -9.86
C THR A 319 8.81 -14.24 -10.60
N SER A 320 8.98 -15.39 -9.92
CA SER A 320 8.72 -16.66 -10.57
C SER A 320 7.22 -16.92 -10.71
N LYS A 321 6.83 -17.59 -11.80
CA LYS A 321 5.43 -18.00 -12.00
C LYS A 321 4.91 -18.83 -10.83
N GLU A 322 5.70 -19.76 -10.35
CA GLU A 322 5.37 -20.64 -9.24
C GLU A 322 5.18 -19.88 -7.93
N GLY A 323 6.09 -18.94 -7.61
CA GLY A 323 6.02 -18.11 -6.42
C GLY A 323 4.80 -17.18 -6.42
N ILE A 324 4.53 -16.49 -7.54
CA ILE A 324 3.38 -15.60 -7.69
C ILE A 324 2.07 -16.37 -7.59
N ASP A 325 1.93 -17.48 -8.32
CA ASP A 325 0.72 -18.33 -8.29
C ASP A 325 0.48 -18.90 -6.89
N ALA A 326 1.55 -19.31 -6.19
CA ALA A 326 1.46 -19.82 -4.82
C ALA A 326 1.00 -18.74 -3.84
N GLN A 327 1.52 -17.52 -3.93
CA GLN A 327 1.09 -16.40 -3.08
C GLN A 327 -0.39 -16.05 -3.31
N ILE A 328 -0.84 -15.94 -4.54
CA ILE A 328 -2.24 -15.62 -4.86
C ILE A 328 -3.17 -16.72 -4.32
N SER A 329 -2.84 -17.97 -4.57
CA SER A 329 -3.70 -19.12 -4.22
C SER A 329 -3.75 -19.41 -2.72
N ASN A 330 -2.70 -19.09 -1.96
CA ASN A 330 -2.60 -19.47 -0.54
C ASN A 330 -2.66 -18.25 0.41
N SER A 331 -2.12 -17.11 0.02
CA SER A 331 -1.88 -15.99 0.95
C SER A 331 -2.77 -14.77 0.68
N GLY A 332 -3.51 -14.75 -0.42
CA GLY A 332 -4.35 -13.61 -0.80
C GLY A 332 -3.53 -12.34 -1.01
N ILE A 333 -2.37 -12.47 -1.64
CA ILE A 333 -1.47 -11.35 -1.94
C ILE A 333 -2.16 -10.30 -2.83
N GLY A 334 -1.79 -9.02 -2.70
CA GLY A 334 -2.23 -7.94 -3.57
C GLY A 334 -1.81 -8.10 -5.03
N TRP A 335 -1.64 -7.00 -5.75
CA TRP A 335 -1.26 -7.03 -7.17
C TRP A 335 0.21 -7.45 -7.33
N SER A 336 0.48 -8.32 -8.31
CA SER A 336 1.84 -8.78 -8.61
C SER A 336 2.79 -7.59 -8.85
N PRO A 337 4.00 -7.60 -8.30
CA PRO A 337 4.99 -6.56 -8.54
C PRO A 337 5.69 -6.72 -9.89
N SER A 338 5.52 -7.88 -10.55
CA SER A 338 6.06 -8.14 -11.88
C SER A 338 5.09 -7.63 -12.95
N PRO A 339 5.54 -6.77 -13.90
CA PRO A 339 4.67 -6.28 -14.97
C PRO A 339 4.33 -7.37 -16.00
N ASP A 340 5.16 -8.40 -16.10
CA ASP A 340 5.05 -9.44 -17.15
C ASP A 340 4.11 -10.59 -16.75
N PHE A 341 3.78 -10.71 -15.46
CA PHE A 341 2.97 -11.82 -14.98
C PHE A 341 2.11 -11.44 -13.77
N ILE A 342 0.80 -11.39 -13.96
CA ILE A 342 -0.18 -11.04 -12.92
C ILE A 342 -0.63 -12.23 -12.06
N GLY A 343 -0.19 -13.43 -12.41
CA GLY A 343 -0.59 -14.69 -11.80
C GLY A 343 -1.67 -15.45 -12.58
N THR A 344 -1.49 -16.76 -12.71
CA THR A 344 -2.46 -17.62 -13.42
C THR A 344 -3.88 -17.53 -12.84
N PRO A 345 -4.09 -17.53 -11.48
CA PRO A 345 -5.43 -17.41 -10.92
C PRO A 345 -6.12 -16.09 -11.27
N ARG A 346 -5.36 -15.03 -11.53
CA ARG A 346 -5.90 -13.71 -11.88
C ARG A 346 -6.26 -13.55 -13.36
N GLN A 347 -5.85 -14.48 -14.21
CA GLN A 347 -6.19 -14.49 -15.65
C GLN A 347 -7.58 -15.08 -15.93
N ALA A 348 -8.13 -15.84 -14.98
CA ALA A 348 -9.45 -16.42 -15.12
C ALA A 348 -10.54 -15.44 -14.67
N PRO A 349 -11.74 -15.48 -15.31
CA PRO A 349 -12.91 -14.80 -14.79
C PRO A 349 -13.24 -15.26 -13.37
N SER A 350 -13.67 -14.32 -12.51
CA SER A 350 -14.01 -14.63 -11.12
C SER A 350 -15.51 -14.84 -10.96
N ASP A 351 -15.91 -16.03 -10.54
CA ASP A 351 -17.30 -16.34 -10.20
C ASP A 351 -17.85 -15.43 -9.09
N PHE A 352 -17.00 -15.09 -8.10
CA PHE A 352 -17.40 -14.19 -7.03
C PHE A 352 -17.77 -12.79 -7.57
N PHE A 353 -17.02 -12.30 -8.54
CA PHE A 353 -17.29 -11.04 -9.23
C PHE A 353 -18.17 -11.23 -10.49
N GLY A 354 -19.01 -12.28 -10.50
CA GLY A 354 -20.04 -12.53 -11.51
C GLY A 354 -19.49 -12.84 -12.90
N GLY A 355 -18.38 -13.54 -12.99
CA GLY A 355 -17.74 -13.92 -14.25
C GLY A 355 -16.89 -12.81 -14.88
N GLN A 356 -16.55 -11.75 -14.15
CA GLN A 356 -15.76 -10.66 -14.68
C GLN A 356 -14.26 -11.00 -14.70
N SER A 357 -13.58 -10.67 -15.79
CA SER A 357 -12.11 -10.72 -15.92
C SER A 357 -11.46 -9.42 -15.38
N TYR A 358 -11.85 -9.05 -14.17
CA TYR A 358 -11.52 -7.74 -13.59
C TYR A 358 -10.01 -7.47 -13.44
N SER A 359 -9.19 -8.51 -13.32
CA SER A 359 -7.76 -8.33 -13.23
C SER A 359 -7.18 -7.70 -14.51
N GLU A 360 -7.53 -8.26 -15.67
CA GLU A 360 -7.05 -7.74 -16.96
C GLU A 360 -7.79 -6.47 -17.37
N GLU A 361 -9.11 -6.43 -17.19
CA GLU A 361 -9.95 -5.31 -17.65
C GLU A 361 -9.78 -4.06 -16.80
N ILE A 362 -9.54 -4.19 -15.48
CA ILE A 362 -9.55 -3.08 -14.53
C ILE A 362 -8.18 -2.86 -13.88
N PHE A 363 -7.55 -3.90 -13.28
CA PHE A 363 -6.33 -3.68 -12.51
C PHE A 363 -5.07 -3.51 -13.34
N VAL A 364 -4.96 -4.15 -14.53
CA VAL A 364 -3.84 -3.90 -15.44
C VAL A 364 -3.81 -2.43 -15.87
N PRO A 365 -4.90 -1.83 -16.37
CA PRO A 365 -4.93 -0.39 -16.65
C PRO A 365 -4.73 0.48 -15.41
N ALA A 366 -5.32 0.11 -14.26
CA ALA A 366 -5.19 0.87 -13.01
C ALA A 366 -3.75 0.98 -12.54
N ALA A 367 -2.98 -0.12 -12.62
CA ALA A 367 -1.56 -0.13 -12.25
C ALA A 367 -0.72 0.82 -13.10
N GLN A 368 -1.08 1.01 -14.37
CA GLN A 368 -0.39 1.93 -15.29
C GLN A 368 -0.78 3.40 -15.12
N GLN A 369 -1.91 3.67 -14.44
CA GLN A 369 -2.50 5.01 -14.30
C GLN A 369 -2.32 5.62 -12.90
N GLN A 370 -1.38 5.12 -12.13
CA GLN A 370 -1.04 5.64 -10.80
C GLN A 370 -0.15 6.88 -10.89
N ASN A 371 -0.15 7.68 -9.83
CA ASN A 371 0.71 8.85 -9.71
C ASN A 371 2.17 8.43 -9.51
N LYS A 372 2.98 8.59 -10.55
CA LYS A 372 4.40 8.20 -10.54
C LYS A 372 5.30 9.16 -9.76
N ASP A 373 4.80 10.36 -9.45
CA ASP A 373 5.54 11.39 -8.71
C ASP A 373 5.33 11.27 -7.19
N TRP A 374 4.47 10.32 -6.76
CA TRP A 374 4.25 10.05 -5.35
C TRP A 374 5.43 9.29 -4.74
N SER A 375 5.96 9.77 -3.64
CA SER A 375 7.00 9.11 -2.86
C SER A 375 6.66 9.07 -1.38
N TRP A 376 7.24 8.09 -0.65
CA TRP A 376 7.08 7.93 0.78
C TRP A 376 8.24 8.61 1.53
N TRP A 377 8.00 8.94 2.79
CA TRP A 377 8.93 9.73 3.60
C TRP A 377 9.19 9.09 4.99
N PRO A 378 10.27 9.52 5.70
CA PRO A 378 10.77 8.83 6.89
C PRO A 378 9.85 8.78 8.11
N VAL A 379 8.77 9.55 8.13
CA VAL A 379 7.83 9.64 9.26
C VAL A 379 6.38 9.41 8.82
N THR A 380 6.18 8.57 7.80
CA THR A 380 4.88 8.34 7.18
C THR A 380 3.84 7.88 8.19
N GLN A 381 4.17 6.91 9.06
CA GLN A 381 3.23 6.42 10.06
C GLN A 381 2.80 7.50 11.06
N GLN A 382 3.77 8.28 11.54
CA GLN A 382 3.46 9.38 12.45
C GLN A 382 2.65 10.47 11.76
N SER A 383 2.92 10.74 10.47
CA SER A 383 2.13 11.65 9.64
C SER A 383 0.67 11.20 9.50
N PHE A 384 0.45 9.90 9.26
CA PHE A 384 -0.90 9.34 9.20
C PHE A 384 -1.65 9.43 10.51
N ASN A 385 -0.97 9.21 11.64
CA ASN A 385 -1.58 9.39 12.96
C ASN A 385 -1.99 10.85 13.18
N ILE A 386 -1.13 11.82 12.84
CA ILE A 386 -1.42 13.26 12.94
C ILE A 386 -2.63 13.63 12.07
N LEU A 387 -2.68 13.16 10.82
CA LEU A 387 -3.82 13.40 9.93
C LEU A 387 -5.10 12.78 10.46
N SER A 388 -5.06 11.52 10.91
CA SER A 388 -6.21 10.81 11.47
C SER A 388 -6.74 11.49 12.71
N ASP A 389 -5.86 11.98 13.59
CA ASP A 389 -6.26 12.75 14.78
C ASP A 389 -6.90 14.10 14.39
N GLY A 390 -6.43 14.71 13.31
CA GLY A 390 -7.05 15.88 12.72
C GLY A 390 -8.45 15.58 12.17
N PHE A 391 -8.59 14.53 11.38
CA PHE A 391 -9.86 14.15 10.74
C PHE A 391 -10.95 13.76 11.76
N ARG A 392 -10.59 13.09 12.86
CA ARG A 392 -11.54 12.81 13.96
C ARG A 392 -12.20 14.08 14.53
N LYS A 393 -11.52 15.24 14.43
CA LYS A 393 -12.07 16.52 14.87
C LYS A 393 -13.18 17.06 13.96
N LYS A 394 -13.45 16.42 12.81
CA LYS A 394 -14.60 16.73 11.96
C LYS A 394 -15.91 16.64 12.76
N ALA A 395 -16.04 15.66 13.66
CA ALA A 395 -17.17 15.52 14.55
C ALA A 395 -17.38 16.74 15.49
N SER A 396 -16.34 17.56 15.72
CA SER A 396 -16.40 18.80 16.50
C SER A 396 -16.32 20.08 15.65
N GLY A 397 -16.54 19.96 14.33
CA GLY A 397 -16.64 21.10 13.40
C GLY A 397 -15.34 21.54 12.75
N THR A 398 -14.23 20.84 12.95
CA THR A 398 -12.98 21.14 12.22
C THR A 398 -13.06 20.56 10.79
N SER A 399 -12.78 21.37 9.76
CA SER A 399 -12.79 20.89 8.39
C SER A 399 -11.60 19.95 8.10
N LEU A 400 -11.73 19.09 7.08
CA LEU A 400 -10.59 18.29 6.60
C LEU A 400 -9.49 19.22 6.02
N VAL A 401 -9.87 20.34 5.42
CA VAL A 401 -8.94 21.35 4.91
C VAL A 401 -8.06 21.90 6.02
N ASP A 402 -8.68 22.34 7.14
CA ASP A 402 -7.94 22.86 8.29
C ASP A 402 -7.08 21.75 8.96
N SER A 403 -7.61 20.54 8.99
CA SER A 403 -6.90 19.38 9.54
C SER A 403 -5.62 19.07 8.75
N VAL A 404 -5.65 19.13 7.41
CA VAL A 404 -4.47 18.91 6.56
C VAL A 404 -3.46 20.05 6.75
N ALA A 405 -3.92 21.31 6.78
CA ALA A 405 -3.04 22.47 6.99
C ALA A 405 -2.34 22.40 8.37
N ALA A 406 -3.07 22.02 9.41
CA ALA A 406 -2.51 21.85 10.74
C ALA A 406 -1.54 20.64 10.81
N ALA A 407 -1.86 19.55 10.09
CA ALA A 407 -1.00 18.37 10.02
C ALA A 407 0.34 18.67 9.35
N GLU A 408 0.37 19.44 8.27
CA GLU A 408 1.61 19.86 7.61
C GLU A 408 2.59 20.50 8.61
N GLN A 409 2.12 21.43 9.44
CA GLN A 409 2.96 22.09 10.45
C GLN A 409 3.49 21.13 11.51
N GLN A 410 2.63 20.20 11.96
CA GLN A 410 3.03 19.18 12.95
C GLN A 410 4.04 18.20 12.36
N ILE A 411 3.87 17.77 11.12
CA ILE A 411 4.79 16.88 10.41
C ILE A 411 6.15 17.53 10.24
N MET A 412 6.19 18.83 9.87
CA MET A 412 7.45 19.58 9.84
C MET A 412 8.16 19.58 11.20
N ALA A 413 7.41 19.73 12.29
CA ALA A 413 7.99 19.66 13.63
C ALA A 413 8.55 18.26 13.93
N VAL A 414 7.86 17.19 13.52
CA VAL A 414 8.36 15.82 13.66
C VAL A 414 9.67 15.60 12.92
N PHE A 415 9.79 16.07 11.68
CA PHE A 415 11.05 16.00 10.93
C PHE A 415 12.19 16.68 11.69
N ARG A 416 11.99 17.92 12.13
CA ARG A 416 13.00 18.68 12.87
C ARG A 416 13.41 18.00 14.18
N ASN A 417 12.44 17.45 14.91
CA ASN A 417 12.70 16.71 16.16
C ASN A 417 13.53 15.44 15.94
N LYS A 418 13.45 14.85 14.73
CA LYS A 418 14.29 13.71 14.34
C LYS A 418 15.63 14.14 13.70
N GLY A 419 15.95 15.44 13.69
CA GLY A 419 17.16 15.97 13.08
C GLY A 419 17.18 15.98 11.56
N LEU A 420 16.01 15.86 10.93
CA LEU A 420 15.83 15.91 9.47
C LEU A 420 15.53 17.35 9.04
N SER A 421 16.30 17.88 8.09
CA SER A 421 16.02 19.18 7.49
C SER A 421 14.73 19.13 6.69
N ILE A 422 13.84 20.10 6.91
CA ILE A 422 12.60 20.24 6.15
C ILE A 422 12.22 21.71 5.99
N ARG A 423 11.78 22.07 4.79
CA ARG A 423 11.21 23.36 4.49
C ARG A 423 9.88 23.21 3.77
N LYS A 424 9.03 24.22 3.89
CA LYS A 424 7.81 24.31 3.07
C LYS A 424 8.19 24.70 1.63
N GLU A 425 7.47 24.16 0.66
CA GLU A 425 7.58 24.63 -0.71
C GLU A 425 7.20 26.12 -0.79
N THR A 426 8.05 26.90 -1.41
CA THR A 426 7.71 28.30 -1.74
C THR A 426 6.95 28.33 -3.05
N ALA A 427 5.82 29.03 -3.05
CA ALA A 427 4.98 29.25 -4.23
C ALA A 427 5.76 29.96 -5.36
#